data_a091a1fc77395c89032dc5fe1921f118
#
_entry.id   a091a1fc77395c89032dc5fe1921f118
#
_cell.length_a   1.000
_cell.length_b   1.000
_cell.length_c   1.000
_cell.angle_alpha   90.00
_cell.angle_beta   90.00
_cell.angle_gamma   90.00
#
_symmetry.space_group_name_H-M   'P 1'
#
loop_
_entity.id
_entity.type
_entity.pdbx_description
1 polymer ?
#
loop_
_entity_poly.entity_id
_entity_poly.type
_entity_poly.pdbx_seq_one_letter_code
_entity_poly.pdbx_strand_id
1 'polypeptide(L)'
;MTHCRGYRAAAVARRRDLVTIGLDAEPDDALPDRVLDAIVTAGERAWLTELMTAQPQMSWDRLLFSAKESVYKAWFPLTGRWLGFKDAAITVSAADGTFTASLLVPGPAVNGVTLTSFAGRWLARNGLVVTAIAVPATSSGPT
;
A
#
# COMPACT_ATOMS: atom_id res chain seq x y z
N MET A 1 -11.35 -3.94 -5.29
CA MET A 1 -11.99 -5.00 -4.51
C MET A 1 -10.93 -5.86 -3.84
N THR A 2 -11.19 -6.32 -2.64
CA THR A 2 -10.31 -7.21 -1.89
C THR A 2 -11.15 -8.24 -1.14
N HIS A 3 -10.54 -9.39 -0.85
CA HIS A 3 -11.14 -10.39 0.02
C HIS A 3 -10.05 -11.19 0.73
N CYS A 4 -10.34 -11.61 1.94
CA CYS A 4 -9.59 -12.61 2.68
C CYS A 4 -10.59 -13.40 3.52
N ARG A 5 -10.12 -14.36 4.31
CA ARG A 5 -11.01 -15.25 5.05
C ARG A 5 -12.07 -14.47 5.84
N GLY A 6 -13.35 -14.65 5.48
CA GLY A 6 -14.47 -14.03 6.16
C GLY A 6 -14.64 -12.53 5.94
N TYR A 7 -13.88 -11.92 5.03
CA TYR A 7 -13.96 -10.50 4.77
C TYR A 7 -13.91 -10.19 3.28
N ARG A 8 -14.78 -9.30 2.84
CA ARG A 8 -14.78 -8.75 1.48
C ARG A 8 -15.05 -7.26 1.55
N ALA A 9 -14.37 -6.50 0.71
CA ALA A 9 -14.59 -5.07 0.61
C ALA A 9 -14.39 -4.60 -0.82
N ALA A 10 -15.08 -3.53 -1.16
CA ALA A 10 -14.92 -2.84 -2.43
C ALA A 10 -15.07 -1.35 -2.20
N ALA A 11 -14.33 -0.56 -2.97
CA ALA A 11 -14.45 0.88 -2.97
C ALA A 11 -14.78 1.35 -4.37
N VAL A 12 -15.66 2.33 -4.47
CA VAL A 12 -16.02 2.96 -5.75
C VAL A 12 -15.99 4.47 -5.58
N ALA A 13 -15.59 5.15 -6.64
CA ALA A 13 -15.61 6.60 -6.70
C ALA A 13 -15.83 7.04 -8.14
N ARG A 14 -16.28 8.30 -8.31
CA ARG A 14 -16.42 8.88 -9.63
C ARG A 14 -15.04 9.19 -10.19
N ARG A 15 -14.83 8.99 -11.48
CA ARG A 15 -13.55 9.28 -12.14
C ARG A 15 -13.14 10.73 -12.02
N ARG A 16 -14.10 11.65 -11.88
CA ARG A 16 -13.82 13.08 -11.67
C ARG A 16 -13.27 13.36 -10.27
N ASP A 17 -13.48 12.46 -9.32
CA ASP A 17 -13.05 12.61 -7.93
C ASP A 17 -11.72 11.87 -7.68
N LEU A 18 -11.62 10.64 -8.15
CA LEU A 18 -10.43 9.81 -7.98
C LEU A 18 -10.04 9.17 -9.31
N VAL A 19 -8.76 9.21 -9.65
CA VAL A 19 -8.24 8.55 -10.86
C VAL A 19 -8.00 7.07 -10.62
N THR A 20 -7.66 6.68 -9.41
CA THR A 20 -7.47 5.27 -9.06
C THR A 20 -7.62 5.04 -7.57
N ILE A 21 -7.93 3.81 -7.22
CA ILE A 21 -8.06 3.32 -5.84
C ILE A 21 -7.35 1.98 -5.75
N GLY A 22 -6.57 1.79 -4.68
CA GLY A 22 -6.07 0.48 -4.29
C GLY A 22 -6.61 0.13 -2.92
N LEU A 23 -7.13 -1.07 -2.76
CA LEU A 23 -7.69 -1.55 -1.49
C LEU A 23 -7.28 -3.00 -1.30
N ASP A 24 -6.74 -3.31 -0.12
CA ASP A 24 -6.34 -4.67 0.23
C ASP A 24 -6.68 -4.98 1.68
N ALA A 25 -7.06 -6.22 1.94
CA ALA A 25 -7.29 -6.71 3.29
C ALA A 25 -6.62 -8.07 3.45
N GLU A 26 -5.94 -8.26 4.58
CA GLU A 26 -5.20 -9.47 4.91
C GLU A 26 -5.50 -9.89 6.35
N PRO A 27 -5.40 -11.20 6.67
CA PRO A 27 -5.43 -11.59 8.06
C PRO A 27 -4.20 -11.01 8.80
N ASP A 28 -4.39 -10.60 10.05
CA ASP A 28 -3.29 -10.06 10.87
C ASP A 28 -2.43 -11.22 11.41
N ASP A 29 -1.78 -11.93 10.52
CA ASP A 29 -0.91 -13.06 10.80
C ASP A 29 0.43 -12.84 10.10
N ALA A 30 1.50 -13.38 10.70
CA ALA A 30 2.84 -13.29 10.12
C ALA A 30 2.89 -13.88 8.71
N LEU A 31 3.68 -13.26 7.85
CA LEU A 31 3.99 -13.82 6.54
C LEU A 31 4.96 -14.99 6.68
N PRO A 32 4.86 -16.00 5.79
CA PRO A 32 5.95 -16.96 5.65
C PRO A 32 7.26 -16.23 5.31
N ASP A 33 8.37 -16.65 5.92
CA ASP A 33 9.68 -16.01 5.73
C ASP A 33 10.04 -15.87 4.25
N ARG A 34 9.74 -16.90 3.47
CA ARG A 34 10.00 -16.91 2.03
C ARG A 34 9.25 -15.80 1.29
N VAL A 35 8.02 -15.51 1.70
CA VAL A 35 7.22 -14.44 1.09
C VAL A 35 7.82 -13.10 1.46
N LEU A 36 8.17 -12.90 2.73
CA LEU A 36 8.78 -11.65 3.17
C LEU A 36 10.08 -11.36 2.40
N ASP A 37 10.94 -12.36 2.27
CA ASP A 37 12.20 -12.20 1.53
C ASP A 37 11.98 -11.79 0.07
N ALA A 38 10.89 -12.25 -0.54
CA ALA A 38 10.58 -11.95 -1.93
C ALA A 38 10.08 -10.53 -2.15
N ILE A 39 9.54 -9.88 -1.13
CA ILE A 39 8.89 -8.58 -1.29
C ILE A 39 9.65 -7.41 -0.66
N VAL A 40 10.52 -7.67 0.31
CA VAL A 40 11.11 -6.63 1.16
C VAL A 40 12.36 -6.02 0.52
N THR A 41 12.46 -4.69 0.57
CA THR A 41 13.70 -3.96 0.25
C THR A 41 14.56 -3.80 1.50
N ALA A 42 15.83 -3.43 1.33
CA ALA A 42 16.74 -3.20 2.46
C ALA A 42 16.23 -2.10 3.39
N GLY A 43 15.72 -1.00 2.84
CA GLY A 43 15.17 0.09 3.63
C GLY A 43 13.93 -0.31 4.42
N GLU A 44 13.10 -1.16 3.85
CA GLU A 44 11.91 -1.67 4.53
C GLU A 44 12.28 -2.61 5.67
N ARG A 45 13.33 -3.42 5.54
CA ARG A 45 13.79 -4.29 6.63
C ARG A 45 14.16 -3.50 7.87
N ALA A 46 14.73 -2.32 7.71
CA ALA A 46 15.18 -1.48 8.83
C ALA A 46 13.99 -1.08 9.71
N TRP A 47 12.95 -0.45 9.13
CA TRP A 47 11.80 -0.04 9.93
C TRP A 47 10.94 -1.23 10.37
N LEU A 48 10.90 -2.30 9.57
CA LEU A 48 10.14 -3.50 9.89
C LEU A 48 10.69 -4.16 11.15
N THR A 49 12.00 -4.36 11.24
CA THR A 49 12.67 -4.92 12.42
C THR A 49 12.41 -4.05 13.65
N GLU A 50 12.48 -2.73 13.51
CA GLU A 50 12.22 -1.80 14.59
C GLU A 50 10.78 -1.91 15.12
N LEU A 51 9.80 -1.91 14.24
CA LEU A 51 8.39 -2.01 14.63
C LEU A 51 8.04 -3.40 15.17
N MET A 52 8.56 -4.45 14.60
CA MET A 52 8.34 -5.82 15.10
C MET A 52 8.89 -6.00 16.52
N THR A 53 9.95 -5.29 16.85
CA THR A 53 10.54 -5.30 18.21
C THR A 53 9.74 -4.41 19.16
N ALA A 54 9.40 -3.19 18.73
CA ALA A 54 8.73 -2.20 19.58
C ALA A 54 7.24 -2.47 19.78
N GLN A 55 6.57 -3.02 18.78
CA GLN A 55 5.11 -3.24 18.80
C GLN A 55 4.79 -4.62 18.21
N PRO A 56 5.14 -5.71 18.92
CA PRO A 56 5.01 -7.07 18.37
C PRO A 56 3.57 -7.59 18.28
N GLN A 57 2.60 -6.87 18.81
CA GLN A 57 1.19 -7.29 18.81
C GLN A 57 0.54 -7.27 17.42
N MET A 58 1.15 -6.61 16.46
CA MET A 58 0.66 -6.52 15.10
C MET A 58 1.64 -7.16 14.12
N SER A 59 1.14 -7.75 13.06
CA SER A 59 1.97 -8.34 11.99
C SER A 59 2.38 -7.27 10.99
N TRP A 60 3.47 -6.56 11.27
CA TRP A 60 3.99 -5.47 10.42
C TRP A 60 4.45 -5.97 9.05
N ASP A 61 4.93 -7.19 8.99
CA ASP A 61 5.29 -7.84 7.72
C ASP A 61 4.06 -8.04 6.83
N ARG A 62 2.94 -8.43 7.41
CA ARG A 62 1.67 -8.56 6.68
C ARG A 62 1.16 -7.19 6.22
N LEU A 63 1.35 -6.16 7.04
CA LEU A 63 1.02 -4.80 6.64
C LEU A 63 1.84 -4.37 5.42
N LEU A 64 3.13 -4.67 5.41
CA LEU A 64 3.98 -4.38 4.26
C LEU A 64 3.45 -5.06 3.00
N PHE A 65 3.10 -6.33 3.10
CA PHE A 65 2.52 -7.07 1.99
C PHE A 65 1.22 -6.42 1.49
N SER A 66 0.33 -6.11 2.41
CA SER A 66 -0.96 -5.47 2.09
C SER A 66 -0.76 -4.11 1.41
N ALA A 67 0.17 -3.30 1.93
CA ALA A 67 0.49 -2.00 1.31
C ALA A 67 0.97 -2.18 -0.13
N LYS A 68 1.83 -3.15 -0.39
CA LYS A 68 2.33 -3.42 -1.74
C LYS A 68 1.23 -3.94 -2.67
N GLU A 69 0.31 -4.74 -2.15
CA GLU A 69 -0.88 -5.17 -2.92
C GLU A 69 -1.77 -3.99 -3.28
N SER A 70 -2.00 -3.05 -2.35
CA SER A 70 -2.76 -1.84 -2.63
C SER A 70 -2.08 -0.96 -3.67
N VAL A 71 -0.75 -0.87 -3.62
CA VAL A 71 0.03 -0.14 -4.62
C VAL A 71 -0.20 -0.72 -6.01
N TYR A 72 -0.11 -2.04 -6.15
CA TYR A 72 -0.33 -2.69 -7.45
C TYR A 72 -1.75 -2.46 -7.95
N LYS A 73 -2.73 -2.57 -7.07
CA LYS A 73 -4.15 -2.34 -7.42
C LYS A 73 -4.42 -0.90 -7.83
N ALA A 74 -3.70 0.07 -7.29
CA ALA A 74 -3.78 1.47 -7.73
C ALA A 74 -2.99 1.73 -9.01
N TRP A 75 -1.87 1.05 -9.18
CA TRP A 75 -0.95 1.19 -10.31
C TRP A 75 -1.53 0.64 -11.62
N PHE A 76 -2.06 -0.57 -11.57
CA PHE A 76 -2.47 -1.28 -12.79
C PHE A 76 -3.54 -0.55 -13.60
N PRO A 77 -4.59 0.03 -13.00
CA PRO A 77 -5.59 0.80 -13.77
C PRO A 77 -5.00 2.02 -14.50
N LEU A 78 -3.89 2.58 -13.98
CA LEU A 78 -3.26 3.75 -14.59
C LEU A 78 -2.27 3.37 -15.69
N THR A 79 -1.64 2.21 -15.61
CA THR A 79 -0.51 1.87 -16.46
C THR A 79 -0.75 0.68 -17.37
N GLY A 80 -1.58 -0.27 -16.96
CA GLY A 80 -1.71 -1.56 -17.62
C GLY A 80 -0.43 -2.39 -17.57
N ARG A 81 0.53 -2.04 -16.70
CA ARG A 81 1.84 -2.66 -16.63
C ARG A 81 2.05 -3.41 -15.31
N TRP A 82 2.90 -4.41 -15.35
CA TRP A 82 3.35 -5.10 -14.16
C TRP A 82 4.18 -4.16 -13.26
N LEU A 83 4.03 -4.35 -11.96
CA LEU A 83 4.86 -3.71 -10.95
C LEU A 83 5.28 -4.79 -9.96
N GLY A 84 6.58 -5.01 -9.83
CA GLY A 84 7.11 -5.98 -8.87
C GLY A 84 7.06 -5.46 -7.44
N PHE A 85 7.09 -6.36 -6.47
CA PHE A 85 7.07 -5.99 -5.06
C PHE A 85 8.24 -5.08 -4.66
N LYS A 86 9.40 -5.23 -5.30
CA LYS A 86 10.59 -4.42 -4.99
C LYS A 86 10.66 -3.13 -5.82
N ASP A 87 9.69 -2.88 -6.67
CA ASP A 87 9.62 -1.67 -7.49
C ASP A 87 8.94 -0.51 -6.76
N ALA A 88 8.46 -0.72 -5.55
CA ALA A 88 7.94 0.32 -4.68
C ALA A 88 8.48 0.10 -3.27
N ALA A 89 8.96 1.17 -2.64
CA ALA A 89 9.47 1.15 -1.29
C ALA A 89 8.45 1.80 -0.35
N ILE A 90 8.03 1.05 0.65
CA ILE A 90 7.01 1.47 1.62
C ILE A 90 7.67 2.07 2.85
N THR A 91 7.15 3.20 3.31
CA THR A 91 7.48 3.80 4.61
C THR A 91 6.17 3.92 5.39
N VAL A 92 6.16 3.41 6.61
CA VAL A 92 4.97 3.34 7.45
C VAL A 92 5.08 4.31 8.61
N SER A 93 4.01 5.06 8.88
CA SER A 93 3.86 5.82 10.11
C SER A 93 2.93 5.04 11.06
N ALA A 94 3.50 4.50 12.13
CA ALA A 94 2.73 3.75 13.12
C ALA A 94 1.78 4.66 13.90
N ALA A 95 2.20 5.91 14.14
CA ALA A 95 1.41 6.88 14.91
C ALA A 95 0.19 7.37 14.15
N ASP A 96 0.32 7.61 12.84
CA ASP A 96 -0.71 8.25 12.03
C ASP A 96 -1.63 7.27 11.30
N GLY A 97 -1.26 6.01 11.21
CA GLY A 97 -2.01 5.04 10.40
C GLY A 97 -1.90 5.33 8.91
N THR A 98 -0.75 5.82 8.47
CA THR A 98 -0.49 6.16 7.07
C THR A 98 0.72 5.42 6.55
N PHE A 99 0.86 5.38 5.24
CA PHE A 99 2.08 4.93 4.60
C PHE A 99 2.33 5.70 3.32
N THR A 100 3.56 5.71 2.87
CA THR A 100 3.96 6.25 1.58
C THR A 100 4.64 5.16 0.78
N ALA A 101 4.26 5.02 -0.47
CA ALA A 101 4.91 4.10 -1.41
C ALA A 101 5.69 4.94 -2.42
N SER A 102 7.01 4.88 -2.35
CA SER A 102 7.89 5.55 -3.33
C SER A 102 8.13 4.61 -4.50
N LEU A 103 7.81 5.07 -5.71
CA LEU A 103 8.04 4.28 -6.91
C LEU A 103 9.53 4.30 -7.26
N LEU A 104 10.11 3.12 -7.45
CA LEU A 104 11.52 2.95 -7.84
C LEU A 104 11.67 2.75 -9.35
N VAL A 105 10.56 2.86 -10.07
CA VAL A 105 10.46 2.77 -11.53
C VAL A 105 9.71 3.99 -12.03
N PRO A 106 9.80 4.34 -13.33
CA PRO A 106 9.06 5.48 -13.88
C PRO A 106 7.56 5.32 -13.68
N GLY A 107 6.94 6.33 -13.07
CA GLY A 107 5.52 6.35 -12.77
C GLY A 107 4.67 6.86 -13.92
N PRO A 108 3.35 6.68 -13.83
CA PRO A 108 2.43 7.19 -14.84
C PRO A 108 2.25 8.70 -14.73
N ALA A 109 1.88 9.34 -15.83
CA ALA A 109 1.47 10.72 -15.82
C ALA A 109 -0.02 10.81 -15.51
N VAL A 110 -0.37 11.66 -14.56
CA VAL A 110 -1.76 11.96 -14.20
C VAL A 110 -1.94 13.47 -14.30
N ASN A 111 -2.84 13.92 -15.17
CA ASN A 111 -3.08 15.34 -15.43
C ASN A 111 -1.78 16.10 -15.77
N GLY A 112 -0.91 15.46 -16.57
CA GLY A 112 0.35 16.05 -17.00
C GLY A 112 1.48 16.01 -15.97
N VAL A 113 1.23 15.42 -14.79
CA VAL A 113 2.23 15.29 -13.71
C VAL A 113 2.60 13.84 -13.54
N THR A 114 3.89 13.53 -13.54
CA THR A 114 4.39 12.18 -13.31
C THR A 114 4.26 11.84 -11.83
N LEU A 115 3.57 10.75 -11.53
CA LEU A 115 3.48 10.24 -10.16
C LEU A 115 4.80 9.55 -9.79
N THR A 116 5.33 9.91 -8.63
CA THR A 116 6.54 9.30 -8.07
C THR A 116 6.27 8.54 -6.79
N SER A 117 5.08 8.70 -6.23
CA SER A 117 4.69 8.02 -4.98
C SER A 117 3.17 7.92 -4.87
N PHE A 118 2.74 7.02 -4.01
CA PHE A 118 1.34 6.94 -3.57
C PHE A 118 1.29 7.17 -2.07
N ALA A 119 0.30 7.93 -1.62
CA ALA A 119 -0.03 8.07 -0.20
C ALA A 119 -1.15 7.11 0.15
N GLY A 120 -1.00 6.39 1.25
CA GLY A 120 -1.98 5.41 1.67
C GLY A 120 -2.31 5.49 3.14
N ARG A 121 -3.33 4.75 3.54
CA ARG A 121 -3.76 4.59 4.92
C ARG A 121 -3.86 3.13 5.27
N TRP A 122 -3.65 2.80 6.53
CA TRP A 122 -3.77 1.44 7.02
C TRP A 122 -4.52 1.40 8.35
N LEU A 123 -5.11 0.24 8.61
CA LEU A 123 -5.84 -0.04 9.83
C LEU A 123 -5.63 -1.50 10.19
N ALA A 124 -5.38 -1.77 11.47
CA ALA A 124 -5.38 -3.13 12.01
C ALA A 124 -6.50 -3.23 13.03
N ARG A 125 -7.48 -4.10 12.78
CA ARG A 125 -8.66 -4.20 13.62
C ARG A 125 -9.36 -5.54 13.39
N ASN A 126 -9.88 -6.12 14.46
CA ASN A 126 -10.67 -7.36 14.39
C ASN A 126 -9.95 -8.51 13.67
N GLY A 127 -8.62 -8.63 13.87
CA GLY A 127 -7.83 -9.68 13.25
C GLY A 127 -7.52 -9.44 11.78
N LEU A 128 -7.76 -8.24 11.27
CA LEU A 128 -7.49 -7.85 9.89
C LEU A 128 -6.51 -6.70 9.81
N VAL A 129 -5.73 -6.70 8.74
CA VAL A 129 -4.94 -5.56 8.29
C VAL A 129 -5.54 -5.08 6.98
N VAL A 130 -5.89 -3.80 6.91
CA VAL A 130 -6.50 -3.20 5.71
C VAL A 130 -5.65 -2.02 5.28
N THR A 131 -5.39 -1.93 3.98
CA THR A 131 -4.67 -0.79 3.39
C THR A 131 -5.49 -0.21 2.26
N ALA A 132 -5.35 1.09 2.05
CA ALA A 132 -6.07 1.79 1.00
C ALA A 132 -5.23 2.94 0.44
N ILE A 133 -5.32 3.11 -0.88
CA ILE A 133 -4.74 4.23 -1.62
C ILE A 133 -5.87 4.87 -2.42
N ALA A 134 -5.92 6.19 -2.41
CA ALA A 134 -6.81 6.96 -3.26
C ALA A 134 -6.01 8.09 -3.88
N VAL A 135 -6.05 8.20 -5.21
CA VAL A 135 -5.35 9.25 -5.95
C VAL A 135 -6.37 10.24 -6.47
N PRO A 136 -6.38 11.48 -5.99
CA PRO A 136 -7.33 12.49 -6.46
C PRO A 136 -7.17 12.80 -7.94
N ALA A 137 -8.30 13.04 -8.61
CA ALA A 137 -8.34 13.37 -10.03
C ALA A 137 -7.79 14.77 -10.31
N THR A 138 -7.95 15.68 -9.36
CA THR A 138 -7.36 17.02 -9.45
C THR A 138 -6.25 17.12 -8.43
N SER A 139 -5.06 17.55 -8.87
CA SER A 139 -4.06 17.90 -7.90
C SER A 139 -4.63 19.08 -7.11
N SER A 140 -4.89 18.85 -5.83
CA SER A 140 -5.06 19.95 -4.90
C SER A 140 -3.69 20.58 -4.72
N GLY A 141 -3.22 21.27 -5.75
CA GLY A 141 -2.04 22.09 -5.60
C GLY A 141 -2.31 23.10 -4.49
N PRO A 142 -1.28 23.55 -3.78
CA PRO A 142 -1.48 24.63 -2.82
C PRO A 142 -2.04 25.81 -3.61
N THR A 143 -3.25 26.01 -3.37
CA THR A 143 -3.85 27.25 -3.82
C THR A 143 -3.32 28.35 -2.94
#